data_404c2f9d54f02a9b8d75fec1eb47ccc5
#
_entry.id   404c2f9d54f02a9b8d75fec1eb47ccc5
#
_cell.length_a   1.000
_cell.length_b   1.000
_cell.length_c   1.000
_cell.angle_alpha   90.00
_cell.angle_beta   90.00
_cell.angle_gamma   90.00
#
_symmetry.space_group_name_H-M   'P 1'
#
loop_
_entity.id
_entity.type
_entity.pdbx_description
1 polymer ?
#
loop_
_entity_poly.entity_id
_entity_poly.type
_entity_poly.pdbx_seq_one_letter_code
_entity_poly.pdbx_strand_id
1 'polypeptide(L)'
;MSTIEKNVPGTRELAYLVREQEEELAHLRACLAEWERTYDATPQRDALFSTSSGAEVRPLYTELDREGSDPENDLSLPGEFPFTRGPYPTMYRTRLWTMRQFAGFATAEETNERYKYLLAHGQTGLSVAFDFPTLMGYDADHARSLGEVGVCGVAISSLDDMERLFVGIPLDQVSVSMTINGPAIILFCFYVAAAER
;
A
#
# COMPACT_ATOMS: atom_id res chain seq x y z
N MET A 1 12.12 14.66 -29.75
CA MET A 1 11.10 15.43 -29.02
C MET A 1 10.03 15.81 -30.01
N SER A 2 8.90 15.09 -30.04
CA SER A 2 7.77 15.41 -30.90
C SER A 2 6.91 16.43 -30.16
N THR A 3 6.88 17.64 -30.64
CA THR A 3 5.98 18.69 -30.18
C THR A 3 4.59 18.31 -30.65
N ILE A 4 3.76 17.80 -29.75
CA ILE A 4 2.32 17.64 -29.99
C ILE A 4 1.77 19.07 -30.02
N GLU A 5 1.61 19.65 -31.21
CA GLU A 5 0.80 20.85 -31.39
C GLU A 5 -0.62 20.52 -30.89
N LYS A 6 -0.99 21.07 -29.72
CA LYS A 6 -2.36 21.02 -29.24
C LYS A 6 -3.19 21.84 -30.23
N ASN A 7 -3.90 21.16 -31.12
CA ASN A 7 -4.89 21.80 -31.99
C ASN A 7 -6.01 22.32 -31.11
N VAL A 8 -5.98 23.61 -30.77
CA VAL A 8 -7.01 24.25 -29.94
C VAL A 8 -8.23 24.47 -30.86
N PRO A 9 -9.40 23.89 -30.54
CA PRO A 9 -10.60 24.01 -31.34
C PRO A 9 -11.00 25.49 -31.52
N GLY A 10 -11.48 25.84 -32.69
CA GLY A 10 -12.02 27.21 -32.94
C GLY A 10 -13.29 27.47 -32.14
N THR A 11 -13.64 28.74 -31.93
CA THR A 11 -14.80 29.15 -31.14
C THR A 11 -16.13 28.49 -31.57
N ARG A 12 -16.33 28.26 -32.87
CA ARG A 12 -17.50 27.54 -33.38
C ARG A 12 -17.51 26.05 -33.03
N GLU A 13 -16.35 25.43 -33.10
CA GLU A 13 -16.15 24.03 -32.74
C GLU A 13 -16.31 23.79 -31.25
N LEU A 14 -15.79 24.70 -30.40
CA LEU A 14 -16.04 24.71 -28.97
C LEU A 14 -17.55 24.86 -28.64
N ALA A 15 -18.24 25.76 -29.28
CA ALA A 15 -19.68 25.94 -29.08
C ALA A 15 -20.48 24.69 -29.49
N TYR A 16 -20.07 24.02 -30.56
CA TYR A 16 -20.67 22.74 -30.95
C TYR A 16 -20.45 21.64 -29.90
N LEU A 17 -19.21 21.47 -29.44
CA LEU A 17 -18.86 20.48 -28.42
C LEU A 17 -19.57 20.73 -27.09
N VAL A 18 -19.68 21.99 -26.66
CA VAL A 18 -20.41 22.34 -25.44
C VAL A 18 -21.90 21.97 -25.57
N ARG A 19 -22.53 22.28 -26.72
CA ARG A 19 -23.91 21.92 -26.94
C ARG A 19 -24.12 20.39 -26.97
N GLU A 20 -23.27 19.66 -27.63
CA GLU A 20 -23.31 18.19 -27.66
C GLU A 20 -23.23 17.61 -26.25
N GLN A 21 -22.31 18.13 -25.41
CA GLN A 21 -22.17 17.70 -24.00
C GLN A 21 -23.40 18.07 -23.16
N GLU A 22 -24.02 19.26 -23.39
CA GLU A 22 -25.26 19.64 -22.70
C GLU A 22 -26.42 18.72 -23.06
N GLU A 23 -26.57 18.36 -24.33
CA GLU A 23 -27.59 17.42 -24.81
C GLU A 23 -27.37 15.99 -24.20
N GLU A 24 -26.11 15.53 -24.13
CA GLU A 24 -25.75 14.25 -23.50
C GLU A 24 -26.05 14.25 -21.99
N LEU A 25 -25.68 15.33 -21.27
CA LEU A 25 -25.97 15.48 -19.84
C LEU A 25 -27.48 15.51 -19.58
N ALA A 26 -28.26 16.20 -20.43
CA ALA A 26 -29.71 16.25 -20.30
C ALA A 26 -30.34 14.86 -20.50
N HIS A 27 -29.82 14.09 -21.48
CA HIS A 27 -30.24 12.72 -21.69
C HIS A 27 -29.92 11.79 -20.50
N LEU A 28 -28.68 11.84 -19.98
CA LEU A 28 -28.28 11.05 -18.82
C LEU A 28 -29.12 11.39 -17.58
N ARG A 29 -29.40 12.66 -17.31
CA ARG A 29 -30.29 13.08 -16.21
C ARG A 29 -31.71 12.53 -16.37
N ALA A 30 -32.24 12.53 -17.60
CA ALA A 30 -33.56 11.97 -17.87
C ALA A 30 -33.62 10.46 -17.67
N CYS A 31 -32.59 9.73 -18.11
CA CYS A 31 -32.46 8.30 -17.88
C CYS A 31 -32.35 7.98 -16.37
N LEU A 32 -31.56 8.75 -15.63
CA LEU A 32 -31.43 8.56 -14.19
C LEU A 32 -32.77 8.79 -13.47
N ALA A 33 -33.49 9.86 -13.80
CA ALA A 33 -34.79 10.16 -13.20
C ALA A 33 -35.86 9.08 -13.50
N GLU A 34 -35.79 8.43 -14.68
CA GLU A 34 -36.66 7.30 -14.99
C GLU A 34 -36.31 6.05 -14.19
N TRP A 35 -34.99 5.78 -14.06
CA TRP A 35 -34.51 4.68 -13.25
C TRP A 35 -34.89 4.86 -11.76
N GLU A 36 -34.71 6.08 -11.20
CA GLU A 36 -35.07 6.40 -9.81
C GLU A 36 -36.56 6.13 -9.55
N ARG A 37 -37.42 6.54 -10.45
CA ARG A 37 -38.87 6.26 -10.33
C ARG A 37 -39.16 4.75 -10.28
N THR A 38 -38.47 3.98 -11.11
CA THR A 38 -38.62 2.52 -11.14
C THR A 38 -38.06 1.89 -9.86
N TYR A 39 -36.91 2.37 -9.41
CA TYR A 39 -36.27 1.92 -8.19
C TYR A 39 -37.15 2.16 -6.97
N ASP A 40 -37.71 3.35 -6.81
CA ASP A 40 -38.56 3.72 -5.68
C ASP A 40 -39.89 2.92 -5.65
N ALA A 41 -40.37 2.52 -6.82
CA ALA A 41 -41.55 1.66 -6.96
C ALA A 41 -41.26 0.17 -6.69
N THR A 42 -40.00 -0.22 -6.60
CA THR A 42 -39.59 -1.62 -6.44
C THR A 42 -39.37 -1.94 -4.97
N PRO A 43 -40.02 -2.98 -4.39
CA PRO A 43 -39.80 -3.39 -3.02
C PRO A 43 -38.32 -3.77 -2.76
N GLN A 44 -37.75 -3.26 -1.69
CA GLN A 44 -36.41 -3.60 -1.24
C GLN A 44 -36.45 -4.54 -0.02
N ARG A 45 -35.36 -5.27 0.20
CA ARG A 45 -35.20 -6.04 1.42
C ARG A 45 -35.05 -5.11 2.63
N ASP A 46 -35.52 -5.54 3.79
CA ASP A 46 -35.32 -4.82 5.05
C ASP A 46 -33.85 -4.99 5.52
N ALA A 47 -33.02 -4.03 5.14
CA ALA A 47 -31.60 -4.01 5.48
C ALA A 47 -31.09 -2.57 5.56
N LEU A 48 -30.10 -2.34 6.42
CA LEU A 48 -29.40 -1.05 6.52
C LEU A 48 -28.32 -0.97 5.40
N PHE A 49 -28.51 -0.02 4.49
CA PHE A 49 -27.56 0.25 3.41
C PHE A 49 -26.59 1.35 3.85
N SER A 50 -25.62 1.00 4.71
CA SER A 50 -24.59 1.90 5.19
C SER A 50 -23.26 1.20 5.36
N THR A 51 -22.16 1.97 5.35
CA THR A 51 -20.84 1.49 5.72
C THR A 51 -20.75 1.25 7.23
N SER A 52 -19.70 0.56 7.68
CA SER A 52 -19.41 0.37 9.11
C SER A 52 -19.19 1.67 9.88
N SER A 53 -18.83 2.76 9.19
CA SER A 53 -18.70 4.11 9.75
C SER A 53 -20.02 4.91 9.76
N GLY A 54 -21.13 4.31 9.31
CA GLY A 54 -22.45 4.94 9.31
C GLY A 54 -22.74 5.83 8.09
N ALA A 55 -21.84 5.89 7.11
CA ALA A 55 -22.12 6.61 5.87
C ALA A 55 -23.15 5.82 5.02
N GLU A 56 -24.19 6.50 4.55
CA GLU A 56 -25.19 5.90 3.67
C GLU A 56 -24.56 5.46 2.36
N VAL A 57 -24.95 4.27 1.89
CA VAL A 57 -24.56 3.74 0.58
C VAL A 57 -25.75 3.92 -0.37
N ARG A 58 -25.61 4.81 -1.33
CA ARG A 58 -26.65 5.06 -2.34
C ARG A 58 -26.79 3.88 -3.28
N PRO A 59 -28.00 3.65 -3.83
CA PRO A 59 -28.26 2.49 -4.71
C PRO A 59 -27.51 2.54 -6.04
N LEU A 60 -27.14 3.74 -6.49
CA LEU A 60 -26.42 3.98 -7.74
C LEU A 60 -25.51 5.20 -7.61
N TYR A 61 -24.32 5.11 -8.20
CA TYR A 61 -23.40 6.22 -8.41
C TYR A 61 -23.11 6.35 -9.92
N THR A 62 -23.12 7.57 -10.42
CA THR A 62 -22.94 7.90 -11.84
C THR A 62 -21.90 9.00 -12.02
N GLU A 63 -21.62 9.39 -13.25
CA GLU A 63 -20.75 10.53 -13.57
C GLU A 63 -21.24 11.83 -12.94
N LEU A 64 -22.55 11.98 -12.72
CA LEU A 64 -23.15 13.17 -12.07
C LEU A 64 -22.70 13.32 -10.61
N ASP A 65 -22.35 12.25 -9.93
CA ASP A 65 -21.84 12.26 -8.55
C ASP A 65 -20.40 12.80 -8.45
N ARG A 66 -19.77 13.02 -9.59
CA ARG A 66 -18.44 13.62 -9.70
C ARG A 66 -18.49 15.12 -10.01
N GLU A 67 -19.68 15.73 -10.01
CA GLU A 67 -19.83 17.18 -10.22
C GLU A 67 -19.02 17.93 -9.16
N GLY A 68 -18.14 18.85 -9.61
CA GLY A 68 -17.19 19.56 -8.74
C GLY A 68 -15.89 18.84 -8.41
N SER A 69 -15.69 17.59 -8.87
CA SER A 69 -14.38 16.95 -8.76
C SER A 69 -13.39 17.54 -9.76
N ASP A 70 -12.16 17.74 -9.35
CA ASP A 70 -11.06 18.16 -10.20
C ASP A 70 -10.10 16.99 -10.42
N PRO A 71 -10.20 16.25 -11.55
CA PRO A 71 -9.36 15.08 -11.77
C PRO A 71 -7.86 15.37 -11.79
N GLU A 72 -7.45 16.59 -12.12
CA GLU A 72 -6.04 16.98 -12.12
C GLU A 72 -5.52 17.13 -10.69
N ASN A 73 -6.26 17.81 -9.82
CA ASN A 73 -5.85 18.04 -8.44
C ASN A 73 -6.26 16.90 -7.48
N ASP A 74 -7.42 16.28 -7.69
CA ASP A 74 -7.95 15.24 -6.81
C ASP A 74 -7.35 13.85 -7.10
N LEU A 75 -7.02 13.57 -8.36
CA LEU A 75 -6.51 12.25 -8.78
C LEU A 75 -5.06 12.30 -9.25
N SER A 76 -4.70 13.27 -10.07
CA SER A 76 -3.39 13.42 -10.72
C SER A 76 -2.96 12.22 -11.58
N LEU A 77 -1.69 12.17 -11.99
CA LEU A 77 -1.12 11.07 -12.77
C LEU A 77 -0.36 10.09 -11.87
N PRO A 78 -0.13 8.83 -12.31
CA PRO A 78 0.69 7.90 -11.56
C PRO A 78 2.08 8.46 -11.28
N GLY A 79 2.52 8.41 -10.02
CA GLY A 79 3.81 8.95 -9.58
C GLY A 79 3.81 10.42 -9.20
N GLU A 80 2.65 11.10 -9.25
CA GLU A 80 2.49 12.52 -8.90
C GLU A 80 1.54 12.67 -7.70
N PHE A 81 1.76 13.74 -6.91
CA PHE A 81 0.86 14.08 -5.81
C PHE A 81 -0.56 14.34 -6.34
N PRO A 82 -1.60 13.86 -5.68
CA PRO A 82 -1.70 13.22 -4.36
C PRO A 82 -1.48 11.69 -4.34
N PHE A 83 -0.86 11.10 -5.35
CA PHE A 83 -0.50 9.67 -5.45
C PHE A 83 -1.68 8.70 -5.43
N THR A 84 -2.86 9.13 -5.78
CA THR A 84 -4.09 8.31 -5.76
C THR A 84 -4.01 7.14 -6.76
N ARG A 85 -3.21 7.31 -7.83
CA ARG A 85 -2.95 6.29 -8.85
C ARG A 85 -1.65 5.52 -8.61
N GLY A 86 -1.00 5.73 -7.45
CA GLY A 86 0.20 5.07 -7.01
C GLY A 86 1.47 5.91 -7.09
N PRO A 87 2.54 5.50 -6.37
CA PRO A 87 3.74 6.32 -6.14
C PRO A 87 4.73 6.32 -7.31
N TYR A 88 4.51 5.51 -8.37
CA TYR A 88 5.44 5.39 -9.51
C TYR A 88 4.74 5.60 -10.84
N PRO A 89 5.38 6.25 -11.84
CA PRO A 89 4.77 6.48 -13.15
C PRO A 89 4.36 5.20 -13.89
N THR A 90 5.11 4.13 -13.71
CA THR A 90 4.88 2.86 -14.41
C THR A 90 4.18 1.81 -13.56
N MET A 91 4.09 2.02 -12.24
CA MET A 91 3.47 1.11 -11.27
C MET A 91 3.89 -0.36 -11.50
N TYR A 92 2.94 -1.28 -11.57
CA TYR A 92 3.19 -2.72 -11.79
C TYR A 92 3.85 -3.07 -13.13
N ARG A 93 3.93 -2.14 -14.08
CA ARG A 93 4.55 -2.41 -15.40
C ARG A 93 6.07 -2.48 -15.33
N THR A 94 6.68 -1.83 -14.36
CA THR A 94 8.12 -1.93 -14.09
C THR A 94 8.39 -2.93 -12.97
N ARG A 95 7.61 -2.87 -11.90
CA ARG A 95 7.82 -3.69 -10.71
C ARG A 95 6.47 -4.18 -10.18
N LEU A 96 6.36 -5.48 -9.97
CA LEU A 96 5.22 -6.07 -9.29
C LEU A 96 5.21 -5.66 -7.80
N TRP A 97 4.12 -5.97 -7.09
CA TRP A 97 4.06 -5.82 -5.64
C TRP A 97 5.18 -6.59 -4.94
N THR A 98 5.61 -6.10 -3.80
CA THR A 98 6.59 -6.80 -2.97
C THR A 98 5.94 -8.01 -2.32
N MET A 99 6.46 -9.21 -2.62
CA MET A 99 6.10 -10.43 -1.90
C MET A 99 6.93 -10.49 -0.62
N ARG A 100 6.26 -10.46 0.54
CA ARG A 100 6.92 -10.34 1.83
C ARG A 100 6.20 -11.18 2.87
N GLN A 101 6.90 -12.14 3.46
CA GLN A 101 6.39 -12.95 4.57
C GLN A 101 7.04 -12.47 5.88
N PHE A 102 6.25 -12.46 6.95
CA PHE A 102 6.73 -12.24 8.30
C PHE A 102 7.43 -13.50 8.79
N ALA A 103 8.71 -13.41 9.09
CA ALA A 103 9.51 -14.56 9.49
C ALA A 103 10.62 -14.18 10.47
N GLY A 104 10.90 -15.06 11.40
CA GLY A 104 11.94 -14.99 12.42
C GLY A 104 11.69 -16.06 13.48
N PHE A 105 12.72 -16.73 13.90
CA PHE A 105 12.71 -17.72 14.97
C PHE A 105 14.13 -18.04 15.42
N ALA A 106 14.26 -18.51 16.64
CA ALA A 106 15.51 -18.99 17.22
C ALA A 106 16.67 -17.99 17.07
N THR A 107 17.77 -18.35 16.44
CA THR A 107 18.97 -17.53 16.28
C THR A 107 18.94 -16.69 15.01
N ALA A 108 19.86 -15.73 14.93
CA ALA A 108 20.06 -14.91 13.74
C ALA A 108 20.45 -15.77 12.52
N GLU A 109 21.30 -16.80 12.73
CA GLU A 109 21.75 -17.71 11.68
C GLU A 109 20.60 -18.54 11.10
N GLU A 110 19.79 -19.17 11.95
CA GLU A 110 18.64 -19.98 11.52
C GLU A 110 17.61 -19.14 10.77
N THR A 111 17.37 -17.92 11.24
CA THR A 111 16.49 -16.98 10.55
C THR A 111 17.09 -16.49 9.22
N ASN A 112 18.41 -16.28 9.14
CA ASN A 112 19.12 -15.95 7.90
C ASN A 112 18.95 -17.05 6.84
N GLU A 113 19.10 -18.30 7.22
CA GLU A 113 18.86 -19.46 6.33
C GLU A 113 17.41 -19.44 5.81
N ARG A 114 16.45 -19.15 6.68
CA ARG A 114 15.04 -19.01 6.28
C ARG A 114 14.83 -17.87 5.30
N TYR A 115 15.45 -16.73 5.50
CA TYR A 115 15.37 -15.59 4.59
C TYR A 115 15.95 -15.91 3.22
N LYS A 116 17.11 -16.55 3.16
CA LYS A 116 17.71 -17.02 1.89
C LYS A 116 16.81 -18.01 1.17
N TYR A 117 16.20 -18.94 1.89
CA TYR A 117 15.22 -19.86 1.33
C TYR A 117 14.03 -19.13 0.72
N LEU A 118 13.43 -18.18 1.46
CA LEU A 118 12.26 -17.41 0.99
C LEU A 118 12.58 -16.57 -0.26
N LEU A 119 13.74 -15.92 -0.28
CA LEU A 119 14.20 -15.15 -1.45
C LEU A 119 14.42 -16.05 -2.66
N ALA A 120 15.02 -17.22 -2.48
CA ALA A 120 15.21 -18.20 -3.55
C ALA A 120 13.88 -18.76 -4.11
N HIS A 121 12.77 -18.66 -3.34
CA HIS A 121 11.45 -19.12 -3.73
C HIS A 121 10.50 -17.97 -4.13
N GLY A 122 11.05 -16.83 -4.54
CA GLY A 122 10.29 -15.75 -5.18
C GLY A 122 9.81 -14.64 -4.26
N GLN A 123 10.20 -14.64 -2.98
CA GLN A 123 9.99 -13.50 -2.10
C GLN A 123 10.87 -12.33 -2.55
N THR A 124 10.35 -11.10 -2.50
CA THR A 124 11.03 -9.90 -3.00
C THR A 124 11.29 -8.84 -1.93
N GLY A 125 10.92 -9.14 -0.69
CA GLY A 125 11.17 -8.33 0.49
C GLY A 125 11.15 -9.19 1.74
N LEU A 126 11.70 -8.68 2.84
CA LEU A 126 11.77 -9.37 4.11
C LEU A 126 10.98 -8.61 5.18
N SER A 127 10.38 -9.35 6.10
CA SER A 127 9.72 -8.79 7.29
C SER A 127 10.19 -9.55 8.51
N VAL A 128 10.90 -8.84 9.40
CA VAL A 128 11.55 -9.45 10.56
C VAL A 128 10.54 -9.62 11.69
N ALA A 129 10.41 -10.86 12.19
CA ALA A 129 9.75 -11.17 13.43
C ALA A 129 10.80 -11.27 14.54
N PHE A 130 10.82 -10.32 15.46
CA PHE A 130 11.67 -10.35 16.64
C PHE A 130 10.99 -11.11 17.78
N ASP A 131 11.77 -11.76 18.63
CA ASP A 131 11.27 -12.40 19.84
C ASP A 131 10.82 -11.37 20.91
N PHE A 132 10.10 -11.83 21.91
CA PHE A 132 9.59 -10.95 22.95
C PHE A 132 10.67 -10.22 23.75
N PRO A 133 11.79 -10.85 24.16
CA PRO A 133 12.87 -10.12 24.79
C PRO A 133 13.38 -8.95 23.95
N THR A 134 13.67 -9.19 22.66
CA THR A 134 14.10 -8.14 21.72
C THR A 134 13.05 -7.03 21.60
N LEU A 135 11.76 -7.35 21.45
CA LEU A 135 10.66 -6.37 21.36
C LEU A 135 10.48 -5.54 22.63
N MET A 136 10.83 -6.09 23.78
CA MET A 136 10.76 -5.41 25.08
C MET A 136 12.06 -4.67 25.45
N GLY A 137 13.11 -4.79 24.64
CA GLY A 137 14.41 -4.17 24.88
C GLY A 137 15.24 -4.88 25.94
N TYR A 138 15.09 -6.19 26.07
CA TYR A 138 15.91 -7.05 26.93
C TYR A 138 16.89 -7.84 26.09
N ASP A 139 18.12 -7.98 26.58
CA ASP A 139 19.09 -8.90 26.04
C ASP A 139 18.71 -10.36 26.35
N ALA A 140 19.21 -11.31 25.56
CA ALA A 140 18.86 -12.71 25.70
C ALA A 140 19.28 -13.32 27.05
N ASP A 141 20.31 -12.79 27.72
CA ASP A 141 20.78 -13.21 29.03
C ASP A 141 20.08 -12.57 30.22
N HIS A 142 19.16 -11.63 29.96
CA HIS A 142 18.41 -10.99 31.02
C HIS A 142 17.45 -11.98 31.72
N ALA A 143 17.31 -11.88 33.04
CA ALA A 143 16.48 -12.81 33.82
C ALA A 143 15.03 -12.94 33.36
N ARG A 144 14.44 -11.86 32.81
CA ARG A 144 13.08 -11.88 32.24
C ARG A 144 12.96 -12.52 30.88
N SER A 145 14.08 -12.81 30.23
CA SER A 145 14.13 -13.44 28.91
C SER A 145 14.10 -14.97 28.98
N LEU A 146 14.18 -15.51 30.18
CA LEU A 146 14.24 -16.97 30.40
C LEU A 146 12.97 -17.65 29.84
N GLY A 147 13.17 -18.56 28.87
CA GLY A 147 12.10 -19.32 28.23
C GLY A 147 11.44 -18.64 27.04
N GLU A 148 11.80 -17.38 26.72
CA GLU A 148 11.18 -16.61 25.64
C GLU A 148 12.14 -16.33 24.48
N VAL A 149 13.45 -16.56 24.68
CA VAL A 149 14.49 -16.29 23.66
C VAL A 149 14.28 -17.14 22.42
N GLY A 150 14.09 -16.51 21.27
CA GLY A 150 13.94 -17.18 19.99
C GLY A 150 12.61 -17.94 19.78
N VAL A 151 11.64 -17.86 20.71
CA VAL A 151 10.40 -18.66 20.65
C VAL A 151 9.40 -18.10 19.64
N CYS A 152 9.09 -16.81 19.71
CA CYS A 152 8.09 -16.15 18.84
C CYS A 152 8.71 -15.29 17.73
N GLY A 153 10.02 -15.31 17.60
CA GLY A 153 10.77 -14.52 16.64
C GLY A 153 12.26 -14.73 16.81
N VAL A 154 13.08 -13.99 16.07
CA VAL A 154 14.54 -14.04 16.17
C VAL A 154 15.04 -13.21 17.34
N ALA A 155 15.96 -13.74 18.10
CA ALA A 155 16.65 -13.05 19.18
C ALA A 155 17.78 -12.17 18.60
N ILE A 156 17.72 -10.86 18.86
CA ILE A 156 18.74 -9.87 18.46
C ILE A 156 19.12 -9.05 19.69
N SER A 157 20.27 -9.30 20.26
CA SER A 157 20.80 -8.59 21.44
C SER A 157 21.96 -7.65 21.09
N SER A 158 22.57 -7.82 19.92
CA SER A 158 23.78 -7.11 19.53
C SER A 158 23.83 -6.77 18.05
N LEU A 159 24.79 -5.90 17.67
CA LEU A 159 25.08 -5.63 16.25
C LEU A 159 25.57 -6.89 15.53
N ASP A 160 26.35 -7.75 16.19
CA ASP A 160 26.83 -9.00 15.63
C ASP A 160 25.66 -9.95 15.24
N ASP A 161 24.60 -10.01 16.06
CA ASP A 161 23.39 -10.76 15.72
C ASP A 161 22.70 -10.18 14.49
N MET A 162 22.62 -8.86 14.38
CA MET A 162 22.02 -8.20 13.22
C MET A 162 22.85 -8.44 11.94
N GLU A 163 24.17 -8.40 12.03
CA GLU A 163 25.07 -8.74 10.92
C GLU A 163 24.86 -10.19 10.45
N ARG A 164 24.80 -11.14 11.39
CA ARG A 164 24.53 -12.56 11.09
C ARG A 164 23.15 -12.75 10.46
N LEU A 165 22.13 -12.00 10.92
CA LEU A 165 20.78 -12.06 10.37
C LEU A 165 20.76 -11.73 8.88
N PHE A 166 21.58 -10.79 8.43
CA PHE A 166 21.57 -10.29 7.05
C PHE A 166 22.77 -10.73 6.22
N VAL A 167 23.67 -11.55 6.76
CA VAL A 167 24.86 -12.00 6.02
C VAL A 167 24.49 -12.66 4.70
N GLY A 168 25.06 -12.15 3.59
CA GLY A 168 24.84 -12.67 2.24
C GLY A 168 23.45 -12.38 1.66
N ILE A 169 22.69 -11.45 2.23
CA ILE A 169 21.44 -10.91 1.68
C ILE A 169 21.75 -9.56 1.03
N PRO A 170 21.40 -9.34 -0.26
CA PRO A 170 21.66 -8.10 -0.96
C PRO A 170 20.68 -6.98 -0.52
N LEU A 171 21.04 -6.23 0.53
CA LEU A 171 20.18 -5.20 1.14
C LEU A 171 19.91 -4.01 0.23
N ASP A 172 20.70 -3.82 -0.84
CA ASP A 172 20.48 -2.86 -1.91
C ASP A 172 19.35 -3.28 -2.87
N GLN A 173 18.98 -4.56 -2.89
CA GLN A 173 17.95 -5.12 -3.78
C GLN A 173 16.70 -5.57 -3.04
N VAL A 174 16.81 -5.85 -1.76
CA VAL A 174 15.74 -6.40 -0.92
C VAL A 174 15.32 -5.39 0.14
N SER A 175 14.07 -4.95 0.09
CA SER A 175 13.53 -4.09 1.15
C SER A 175 13.20 -4.89 2.41
N VAL A 176 13.53 -4.33 3.56
CA VAL A 176 13.28 -4.93 4.88
C VAL A 176 12.24 -4.11 5.63
N SER A 177 11.30 -4.78 6.28
CA SER A 177 10.42 -4.19 7.30
C SER A 177 10.65 -4.87 8.64
N MET A 178 10.41 -4.15 9.72
CA MET A 178 10.55 -4.64 11.07
C MET A 178 9.29 -4.31 11.86
N THR A 179 8.70 -5.32 12.50
CA THR A 179 7.58 -5.12 13.40
C THR A 179 8.15 -4.88 14.79
N ILE A 180 8.22 -3.60 15.18
CA ILE A 180 8.92 -3.19 16.40
C ILE A 180 8.41 -1.83 16.88
N ASN A 181 8.45 -1.58 18.19
CA ASN A 181 8.00 -0.33 18.82
C ASN A 181 9.09 0.28 19.73
N GLY A 182 9.11 -0.08 21.02
CA GLY A 182 9.98 0.54 22.02
C GLY A 182 11.48 0.59 21.64
N PRO A 183 12.13 -0.55 21.32
CA PRO A 183 13.54 -0.61 20.96
C PRO A 183 13.83 -0.28 19.48
N ALA A 184 12.86 0.24 18.72
CA ALA A 184 12.98 0.47 17.27
C ALA A 184 14.22 1.26 16.89
N ILE A 185 14.55 2.32 17.64
CA ILE A 185 15.72 3.15 17.33
C ILE A 185 17.03 2.35 17.44
N ILE A 186 17.16 1.47 18.42
CA ILE A 186 18.36 0.68 18.64
C ILE A 186 18.53 -0.34 17.51
N LEU A 187 17.47 -1.10 17.20
CA LEU A 187 17.51 -2.12 16.16
C LEU A 187 17.63 -1.51 14.76
N PHE A 188 17.07 -0.34 14.55
CA PHE A 188 17.29 0.41 13.31
C PHE A 188 18.75 0.85 13.15
N CYS A 189 19.40 1.32 14.24
CA CYS A 189 20.82 1.64 14.21
C CYS A 189 21.67 0.38 13.95
N PHE A 190 21.34 -0.77 14.54
CA PHE A 190 22.01 -2.03 14.23
C PHE A 190 21.85 -2.42 12.76
N TYR A 191 20.65 -2.27 12.21
CA TYR A 191 20.39 -2.56 10.81
C TYR A 191 21.20 -1.67 9.85
N VAL A 192 21.24 -0.35 10.12
CA VAL A 192 22.05 0.59 9.32
C VAL A 192 23.53 0.24 9.42
N ALA A 193 24.05 -0.01 10.63
CA ALA A 193 25.45 -0.36 10.84
C ALA A 193 25.81 -1.71 10.18
N ALA A 194 24.90 -2.68 10.19
CA ALA A 194 25.09 -3.96 9.49
C ALA A 194 25.09 -3.81 7.97
N ALA A 195 24.30 -2.84 7.44
CA ALA A 195 24.24 -2.58 6.00
C ALA A 195 25.45 -1.78 5.48
N GLU A 196 26.17 -1.04 6.34
CA GLU A 196 27.39 -0.29 6.03
C GLU A 196 28.65 -1.17 5.98
N ARG A 197 28.60 -2.39 6.50
CA ARG A 197 29.71 -3.36 6.54
C ARG A 197 29.59 -4.42 5.45
#